data_fc0985b88685ff77bf85f52cbd50a3cb
#
_entry.id   fc0985b88685ff77bf85f52cbd50a3cb
#
_cell.length_a   1.000
_cell.length_b   1.000
_cell.length_c   1.000
_cell.angle_alpha   90.00
_cell.angle_beta   90.00
_cell.angle_gamma   90.00
#
_symmetry.space_group_name_H-M   'P 1'
#
loop_
_entity.id
_entity.type
_entity.pdbx_description
1 polymer ?
#
loop_
_entity_poly.entity_id
_entity_poly.type
_entity_poly.pdbx_seq_one_letter_code
_entity_poly.pdbx_strand_id
1 'polypeptide(L)'
;MITSKNIGILLDFIKNSKKNSDLYLLVKKNSISLSSKRKSNFYIKNNNLESKINISKFYQSILNILLPILRKNKKLVIAQIGQSIDGRIALNNGNSHYINNPKSIIYLHCLRSISDAIIVGSNTCLLYTSPSPRD
;
A
#
# COMPACT_ATOMS: atom_id res chain seq x y z
N MET A 1 0.40 15.43 9.22
CA MET A 1 -0.61 14.53 8.61
C MET A 1 0.10 13.65 7.58
N ILE A 2 -0.18 12.35 7.56
CA ILE A 2 0.34 11.42 6.54
C ILE A 2 -0.40 11.64 5.23
N THR A 3 0.35 11.79 4.13
CA THR A 3 -0.17 11.96 2.76
C THR A 3 -0.03 10.65 1.98
N SER A 4 -0.63 10.55 0.80
CA SER A 4 -0.48 9.40 -0.10
C SER A 4 0.97 9.09 -0.44
N LYS A 5 1.81 10.11 -0.63
CA LYS A 5 3.24 9.95 -0.88
C LYS A 5 3.97 9.32 0.31
N ASN A 6 3.64 9.76 1.52
CA ASN A 6 4.30 9.26 2.73
C ASN A 6 3.93 7.82 3.05
N ILE A 7 2.72 7.38 2.71
CA ILE A 7 2.30 6.00 3.00
C ILE A 7 3.08 5.00 2.15
N GLY A 8 3.35 5.31 0.89
CA GLY A 8 4.18 4.45 0.03
C GLY A 8 5.59 4.29 0.59
N ILE A 9 6.24 5.40 0.96
CA ILE A 9 7.58 5.36 1.58
C ILE A 9 7.56 4.58 2.91
N LEU A 10 6.50 4.75 3.70
CA LEU A 10 6.34 4.03 4.98
C LEU A 10 6.21 2.52 4.77
N LEU A 11 5.40 2.10 3.82
CA LEU A 11 5.21 0.69 3.49
C LEU A 11 6.50 0.05 2.97
N ASP A 12 7.22 0.72 2.09
CA ASP A 12 8.51 0.26 1.57
C ASP A 12 9.54 0.15 2.71
N PHE A 13 9.58 1.12 3.59
CA PHE A 13 10.47 1.08 4.76
C PHE A 13 10.14 -0.10 5.69
N ILE A 14 8.85 -0.37 5.94
CA ILE A 14 8.40 -1.50 6.77
C ILE A 14 8.75 -2.83 6.07
N LYS A 15 8.55 -2.92 4.75
CA LYS A 15 8.89 -4.10 3.94
C LYS A 15 10.37 -4.48 4.11
N ASN A 16 11.27 -3.50 4.08
CA ASN A 16 12.70 -3.69 4.14
C ASN A 16 13.26 -3.81 5.58
N SER A 17 12.42 -3.64 6.60
CA SER A 17 12.82 -3.76 8.00
C SER A 17 12.80 -5.21 8.51
N LYS A 18 13.51 -5.46 9.63
CA LYS A 18 13.47 -6.78 10.30
C LYS A 18 12.04 -7.12 10.74
N LYS A 19 11.52 -8.26 10.29
CA LYS A 19 10.10 -8.63 10.41
C LYS A 19 9.60 -8.85 11.85
N ASN A 20 10.47 -9.24 12.78
CA ASN A 20 10.08 -9.63 14.14
C ASN A 20 10.53 -8.64 15.23
N SER A 21 11.06 -7.48 14.87
CA SER A 21 11.51 -6.49 15.85
C SER A 21 10.52 -5.34 15.96
N ASP A 22 10.42 -4.75 17.13
CA ASP A 22 9.72 -3.49 17.30
C ASP A 22 10.37 -2.41 16.43
N LEU A 23 9.56 -1.63 15.73
CA LEU A 23 10.01 -0.64 14.78
C LEU A 23 9.61 0.75 15.27
N TYR A 24 10.60 1.60 15.51
CA TYR A 24 10.41 2.98 15.95
C TYR A 24 10.85 3.92 14.83
N LEU A 25 9.93 4.73 14.33
CA LEU A 25 10.13 5.60 13.18
C LEU A 25 9.91 7.07 13.54
N LEU A 26 10.73 7.92 12.98
CA LEU A 26 10.49 9.35 12.91
C LEU A 26 10.00 9.70 11.52
N VAL A 27 8.70 9.93 11.41
CA VAL A 27 8.05 10.33 10.15
C VAL A 27 7.99 11.84 10.10
N LYS A 28 8.63 12.42 9.09
CA LYS A 28 8.57 13.86 8.73
C LYS A 28 7.80 14.03 7.41
N LYS A 29 7.55 15.26 7.01
CA LYS A 29 6.76 15.57 5.80
C LYS A 29 7.28 14.88 4.53
N ASN A 30 8.60 14.73 4.37
CA ASN A 30 9.21 14.16 3.17
C ASN A 30 10.24 13.05 3.46
N SER A 31 10.36 12.58 4.69
CA SER A 31 11.35 11.57 5.06
C SER A 31 10.88 10.68 6.20
N ILE A 32 11.37 9.44 6.18
CA ILE A 32 11.13 8.47 7.23
C ILE A 32 12.50 7.91 7.62
N SER A 33 12.76 7.84 8.90
CA SER A 33 14.02 7.31 9.44
C SER A 33 13.79 6.47 10.68
N LEU A 34 14.69 5.51 10.91
CA LEU A 34 14.74 4.81 12.20
C LEU A 34 15.01 5.81 13.32
N SER A 35 14.39 5.59 14.46
CA SER A 35 14.55 6.47 15.61
C SER A 35 14.52 5.68 16.90
N SER A 36 15.01 6.30 17.98
CA SER A 36 14.83 5.75 19.33
C SER A 36 13.38 5.90 19.79
N LYS A 37 12.96 5.05 20.73
CA LYS A 37 11.61 5.06 21.32
C LYS A 37 11.17 6.47 21.80
N ARG A 38 12.10 7.25 22.36
CA ARG A 38 11.81 8.62 22.85
C ARG A 38 11.52 9.62 21.74
N LYS A 39 12.23 9.53 20.61
CA LYS A 39 12.14 10.48 19.47
C LYS A 39 11.15 10.04 18.42
N SER A 40 10.65 8.80 18.46
CA SER A 40 9.70 8.28 17.47
C SER A 40 8.33 8.94 17.61
N ASN A 41 7.69 9.16 16.48
CA ASN A 41 6.31 9.62 16.40
C ASN A 41 5.38 8.59 15.73
N PHE A 42 5.95 7.46 15.30
CA PHE A 42 5.26 6.34 14.71
C PHE A 42 5.99 5.06 15.10
N TYR A 43 5.27 4.06 15.60
CA TYR A 43 5.89 2.81 16.02
C TYR A 43 4.99 1.60 15.82
N ILE A 44 5.63 0.46 15.54
CA ILE A 44 5.00 -0.82 15.37
C ILE A 44 5.52 -1.74 16.47
N LYS A 45 4.62 -2.20 17.31
CA LYS A 45 4.92 -3.12 18.39
C LYS A 45 3.97 -4.32 18.32
N ASN A 46 4.51 -5.54 18.36
CA ASN A 46 3.71 -6.77 18.28
C ASN A 46 2.68 -6.76 17.13
N ASN A 47 3.06 -6.25 15.95
CA ASN A 47 2.19 -6.04 14.78
C ASN A 47 1.05 -5.02 14.98
N ASN A 48 0.99 -4.34 16.09
CA ASN A 48 0.08 -3.23 16.32
C ASN A 48 0.76 -1.92 15.95
N LEU A 49 -0.02 -1.06 15.33
CA LEU A 49 0.41 0.26 14.89
C LEU A 49 -0.02 1.28 15.92
N GLU A 50 0.95 2.04 16.40
CA GLU A 50 0.70 3.17 17.26
C GLU A 50 1.38 4.43 16.70
N SER A 51 0.70 5.56 16.76
CA SER A 51 1.18 6.81 16.18
C SER A 51 0.83 8.00 17.05
N LYS A 52 1.81 8.88 17.25
CA LYS A 52 1.63 10.21 17.85
C LYS A 52 1.21 11.25 16.82
N ILE A 53 1.35 10.93 15.54
CA ILE A 53 0.93 11.79 14.44
C ILE A 53 -0.52 11.49 14.06
N ASN A 54 -1.25 12.52 13.69
CA ASN A 54 -2.61 12.34 13.18
C ASN A 54 -2.57 11.65 11.82
N ILE A 55 -3.16 10.45 11.77
CA ILE A 55 -3.32 9.65 10.56
C ILE A 55 -4.81 9.62 10.24
N SER A 56 -5.20 9.93 9.00
CA SER A 56 -6.59 9.80 8.61
C SER A 56 -7.07 8.35 8.75
N LYS A 57 -8.34 8.15 9.10
CA LYS A 57 -8.95 6.82 9.24
C LYS A 57 -8.71 5.92 8.02
N PHE A 58 -8.71 6.52 6.83
CA PHE A 58 -8.46 5.81 5.58
C PHE A 58 -7.04 5.21 5.53
N TYR A 59 -6.00 6.00 5.81
CA TYR A 59 -4.62 5.48 5.81
C TYR A 59 -4.36 4.53 6.97
N GLN A 60 -5.00 4.73 8.10
CA GLN A 60 -4.93 3.79 9.21
C GLN A 60 -5.52 2.42 8.83
N SER A 61 -6.64 2.39 8.12
CA SER A 61 -7.23 1.15 7.61
C SER A 61 -6.29 0.44 6.63
N ILE A 62 -5.66 1.17 5.70
CA ILE A 62 -4.67 0.60 4.78
C ILE A 62 -3.51 -0.04 5.56
N LEU A 63 -2.94 0.67 6.51
CA LEU A 63 -1.83 0.18 7.32
C LEU A 63 -2.22 -1.06 8.13
N ASN A 64 -3.41 -1.08 8.73
CA ASN A 64 -3.89 -2.22 9.52
C ASN A 64 -4.07 -3.48 8.65
N ILE A 65 -4.47 -3.32 7.38
CA ILE A 65 -4.61 -4.45 6.44
C ILE A 65 -3.24 -4.92 5.95
N LEU A 66 -2.36 -3.99 5.55
CA LEU A 66 -1.11 -4.33 4.90
C LEU A 66 0.01 -4.70 5.87
N LEU A 67 0.00 -4.18 7.10
CA LEU A 67 1.03 -4.43 8.09
C LEU A 67 1.20 -5.93 8.44
N PRO A 68 0.14 -6.70 8.70
CA PRO A 68 0.27 -8.14 8.95
C PRO A 68 0.84 -8.89 7.75
N ILE A 69 0.54 -8.44 6.52
CA ILE A 69 1.05 -9.04 5.29
C ILE A 69 2.56 -8.81 5.18
N LEU A 70 3.02 -7.57 5.39
CA LEU A 70 4.42 -7.20 5.31
C LEU A 70 5.29 -7.91 6.36
N ARG A 71 4.73 -8.17 7.51
CA ARG A 71 5.46 -8.78 8.63
C ARG A 71 5.41 -10.31 8.66
N LYS A 72 4.60 -10.93 7.80
CA LYS A 72 4.60 -12.39 7.64
C LYS A 72 5.87 -12.85 6.91
N ASN A 73 6.48 -13.91 7.42
CA ASN A 73 7.65 -14.54 6.79
C ASN A 73 7.26 -15.67 5.84
N LYS A 74 6.18 -15.49 5.06
CA LYS A 74 5.66 -16.48 4.11
C LYS A 74 5.41 -15.84 2.77
N LYS A 75 5.60 -16.62 1.70
CA LYS A 75 5.14 -16.23 0.37
C LYS A 75 3.61 -16.07 0.40
N LEU A 76 3.12 -14.99 -0.16
CA LEU A 76 1.70 -14.67 -0.21
C LEU A 76 1.32 -14.27 -1.62
N VAL A 77 0.22 -14.79 -2.11
CA VAL A 77 -0.41 -14.37 -3.35
C VAL A 77 -1.66 -13.57 -2.99
N ILE A 78 -1.77 -12.36 -3.53
CA ILE A 78 -2.92 -11.47 -3.31
C ILE A 78 -3.60 -11.28 -4.65
N ALA A 79 -4.90 -11.57 -4.72
CA ALA A 79 -5.73 -11.24 -5.85
C ALA A 79 -6.56 -9.98 -5.52
N GLN A 80 -6.52 -8.99 -6.41
CA GLN A 80 -7.31 -7.76 -6.29
C GLN A 80 -8.09 -7.56 -7.58
N ILE A 81 -9.40 -7.43 -7.47
CA ILE A 81 -10.28 -7.13 -8.58
C ILE A 81 -11.19 -5.96 -8.24
N GLY A 82 -11.41 -5.06 -9.19
CA GLY A 82 -12.44 -4.04 -9.14
C GLY A 82 -13.57 -4.43 -10.08
N GLN A 83 -14.78 -4.53 -9.55
CA GLN A 83 -15.95 -4.89 -10.33
C GLN A 83 -17.18 -4.10 -9.88
N SER A 84 -18.15 -3.95 -10.76
CA SER A 84 -19.48 -3.44 -10.45
C SER A 84 -20.31 -4.49 -9.67
N ILE A 85 -21.47 -4.09 -9.17
CA ILE A 85 -22.35 -4.99 -8.39
C ILE A 85 -22.80 -6.19 -9.23
N ASP A 86 -22.96 -6.01 -10.55
CA ASP A 86 -23.30 -7.06 -11.51
C ASP A 86 -22.08 -7.86 -12.01
N GLY A 87 -20.90 -7.69 -11.38
CA GLY A 87 -19.71 -8.47 -11.67
C GLY A 87 -18.91 -8.03 -12.89
N ARG A 88 -19.23 -6.90 -13.51
CA ARG A 88 -18.50 -6.39 -14.68
C ARG A 88 -17.26 -5.64 -14.28
N ILE A 89 -16.19 -5.85 -15.03
CA ILE A 89 -14.89 -5.17 -14.85
C ILE A 89 -14.69 -3.99 -15.80
N ALA A 90 -15.54 -3.87 -16.81
CA ALA A 90 -15.56 -2.77 -17.78
C ALA A 90 -16.97 -2.53 -18.32
N LEU A 91 -17.22 -1.36 -18.88
CA LEU A 91 -18.41 -1.06 -19.66
C LEU A 91 -18.37 -1.79 -21.01
N ASN A 92 -19.51 -1.85 -21.71
CA ASN A 92 -19.63 -2.50 -23.01
C ASN A 92 -18.66 -1.92 -24.08
N ASN A 93 -18.25 -0.66 -23.94
CA ASN A 93 -17.25 0.01 -24.77
C ASN A 93 -15.81 -0.24 -24.33
N GLY A 94 -15.57 -1.15 -23.36
CA GLY A 94 -14.25 -1.44 -22.81
C GLY A 94 -13.75 -0.45 -21.76
N ASN A 95 -14.50 0.60 -21.47
CA ASN A 95 -14.07 1.64 -20.54
C ASN A 95 -14.26 1.17 -19.09
N SER A 96 -13.18 1.16 -18.28
CA SER A 96 -13.19 0.72 -16.88
C SER A 96 -12.89 1.85 -15.88
N HIS A 97 -12.74 3.08 -16.37
CA HIS A 97 -12.18 4.20 -15.60
C HIS A 97 -13.00 4.60 -14.35
N TYR A 98 -14.29 4.28 -14.33
CA TYR A 98 -15.21 4.69 -13.27
C TYR A 98 -15.64 3.58 -12.32
N ILE A 99 -15.12 2.36 -12.47
CA ILE A 99 -15.50 1.23 -11.62
C ILE A 99 -14.86 1.35 -10.24
N ASN A 100 -13.63 1.84 -10.20
CA ASN A 100 -12.90 2.05 -8.95
C ASN A 100 -12.95 3.51 -8.52
N ASN A 101 -13.26 3.74 -7.25
CA ASN A 101 -13.18 5.08 -6.67
C ASN A 101 -11.71 5.48 -6.41
N PRO A 102 -11.38 6.78 -6.23
CA PRO A 102 -10.02 7.24 -5.99
C PRO A 102 -9.32 6.60 -4.78
N LYS A 103 -10.08 6.26 -3.73
CA LYS A 103 -9.51 5.60 -2.54
C LYS A 103 -9.08 4.16 -2.84
N SER A 104 -9.86 3.44 -3.65
CA SER A 104 -9.49 2.08 -4.10
C SER A 104 -8.24 2.10 -4.97
N ILE A 105 -8.06 3.13 -5.79
CA ILE A 105 -6.85 3.31 -6.59
C ILE A 105 -5.63 3.53 -5.68
N ILE A 106 -5.74 4.37 -4.66
CA ILE A 106 -4.65 4.57 -3.69
C ILE A 106 -4.30 3.25 -2.99
N TYR A 107 -5.30 2.49 -2.57
CA TYR A 107 -5.09 1.18 -1.94
C TYR A 107 -4.37 0.21 -2.90
N LEU A 108 -4.78 0.17 -4.17
CA LEU A 108 -4.12 -0.65 -5.20
C LEU A 108 -2.65 -0.26 -5.38
N HIS A 109 -2.34 1.04 -5.41
CA HIS A 109 -0.95 1.51 -5.47
C HIS A 109 -0.14 1.09 -4.23
N CYS A 110 -0.75 1.10 -3.04
CA CYS A 110 -0.10 0.59 -1.83
C CYS A 110 0.17 -0.92 -1.92
N LEU A 111 -0.76 -1.72 -2.45
CA LEU A 111 -0.54 -3.14 -2.70
C LEU A 111 0.61 -3.38 -3.69
N ARG A 112 0.64 -2.62 -4.79
CA ARG A 112 1.71 -2.71 -5.79
C ARG A 112 3.08 -2.38 -5.19
N SER A 113 3.18 -1.36 -4.35
CA SER A 113 4.46 -0.96 -3.75
C SER A 113 5.06 -2.02 -2.83
N ILE A 114 4.24 -2.85 -2.20
CA ILE A 114 4.71 -3.93 -1.31
C ILE A 114 4.93 -5.27 -2.00
N SER A 115 4.47 -5.42 -3.25
CA SER A 115 4.58 -6.66 -4.02
C SER A 115 6.00 -6.83 -4.56
N ASP A 116 6.48 -8.06 -4.66
CA ASP A 116 7.75 -8.39 -5.32
C ASP A 116 7.55 -8.63 -6.82
N ALA A 117 6.35 -9.06 -7.22
CA ALA A 117 5.92 -9.22 -8.60
C ALA A 117 4.44 -8.87 -8.74
N ILE A 118 4.05 -8.37 -9.92
CA ILE A 118 2.68 -8.00 -10.25
C ILE A 118 2.31 -8.69 -11.55
N ILE A 119 1.18 -9.39 -11.53
CA ILE A 119 0.61 -10.03 -12.72
C ILE A 119 -0.68 -9.28 -13.06
N VAL A 120 -0.80 -8.83 -14.28
CA VAL A 120 -2.00 -8.18 -14.83
C VAL A 120 -2.40 -8.83 -16.15
N GLY A 121 -3.69 -8.78 -16.47
CA GLY A 121 -4.17 -9.25 -17.77
C GLY A 121 -3.56 -8.42 -18.92
N SER A 122 -3.26 -9.07 -20.06
CA SER A 122 -2.68 -8.42 -21.22
C SER A 122 -3.50 -7.23 -21.70
N ASN A 123 -4.82 -7.36 -21.75
CA ASN A 123 -5.72 -6.26 -22.16
C ASN A 123 -5.66 -5.09 -21.17
N THR A 124 -5.51 -5.34 -19.89
CA THR A 124 -5.32 -4.29 -18.88
C THR A 124 -4.00 -3.56 -19.09
N CYS A 125 -2.94 -4.27 -19.45
CA CYS A 125 -1.63 -3.70 -19.73
C CYS A 125 -1.66 -2.81 -20.99
N LEU A 126 -2.33 -3.25 -22.04
CA LEU A 126 -2.45 -2.51 -23.31
C LEU A 126 -3.34 -1.28 -23.23
N LEU A 127 -4.44 -1.35 -22.46
CA LEU A 127 -5.38 -0.22 -22.30
C LEU A 127 -4.85 0.91 -21.44
N TYR A 128 -3.96 0.64 -20.51
CA TYR A 128 -3.47 1.62 -19.54
C TYR A 128 -2.02 2.00 -19.79
N THR A 129 -1.50 1.94 -21.00
CA THR A 129 -0.14 2.42 -21.35
C THR A 129 0.75 2.64 -20.12
N SER A 130 0.81 1.62 -19.26
CA SER A 130 1.76 1.61 -18.17
C SER A 130 3.11 1.39 -18.85
N PRO A 131 4.05 2.34 -18.79
CA PRO A 131 5.35 2.15 -19.44
C PRO A 131 5.91 0.83 -18.96
N SER A 132 6.14 -0.08 -19.92
CA SER A 132 6.81 -1.33 -19.64
C SER A 132 8.26 -1.00 -19.28
N PRO A 133 8.88 -1.67 -18.30
CA PRO A 133 10.31 -1.52 -18.05
C PRO A 133 11.19 -1.87 -19.25
N ARG A 134 10.60 -2.29 -20.37
CA ARG A 134 11.28 -2.63 -21.63
C ARG A 134 11.12 -1.59 -22.73
N ASP A 135 10.32 -0.55 -22.50
CA ASP A 135 10.20 0.61 -23.37
C ASP A 135 11.09 1.73 -22.83
#